data_5804b9849ebcc4a9280edcb4bd7d95ea
#
_entry.id   5804b9849ebcc4a9280edcb4bd7d95ea
#
_cell.length_a   1.000
_cell.length_b   1.000
_cell.length_c   1.000
_cell.angle_alpha   90.00
_cell.angle_beta   90.00
_cell.angle_gamma   90.00
#
_symmetry.space_group_name_H-M   'P 1'
#
loop_
_entity.id
_entity.type
_entity.pdbx_description
1 polymer ?
#
loop_
_entity_poly.entity_id
_entity_poly.type
_entity_poly.pdbx_seq_one_letter_code
_entity_poly.pdbx_strand_id
1 'polypeptide(L)'
;MEQESECLKKMKNGDLEARNELIERNMRLVAHVAKKYQSPEDEMEDLISIGTIGLIKAVETYKEDYGSRLATYAARCIDNELLMHFRAKKKTSKEVSLYEPIGTDKEGNQIQLLDVVVSEDEDVVELLEQDRKVRRLNEIIPQTLSGRELFIIINRYG
;
A
#
# COMPACT_ATOMS: atom_id res chain seq x y z
N MET A 1 -15.12 -18.99 -31.58
CA MET A 1 -16.28 -19.22 -30.66
C MET A 1 -16.34 -20.67 -30.20
N GLU A 2 -16.41 -21.68 -31.11
CA GLU A 2 -16.45 -23.09 -30.68
C GLU A 2 -15.23 -23.53 -29.89
N GLN A 3 -14.00 -23.18 -30.33
CA GLN A 3 -12.74 -23.48 -29.63
C GLN A 3 -12.64 -22.80 -28.26
N GLU A 4 -13.16 -21.58 -28.13
CA GLU A 4 -13.17 -20.85 -26.85
C GLU A 4 -14.09 -21.54 -25.83
N SER A 5 -15.26 -21.96 -26.24
CA SER A 5 -16.20 -22.70 -25.40
C SER A 5 -15.65 -24.09 -25.01
N GLU A 6 -14.92 -24.74 -25.91
CA GLU A 6 -14.28 -26.02 -25.62
C GLU A 6 -13.14 -25.86 -24.58
N CYS A 7 -12.28 -24.84 -24.74
CA CYS A 7 -11.24 -24.53 -23.76
C CYS A 7 -11.83 -24.15 -22.39
N LEU A 8 -12.92 -23.39 -22.34
CA LEU A 8 -13.63 -23.06 -21.10
C LEU A 8 -14.16 -24.31 -20.38
N LYS A 9 -14.70 -25.27 -21.13
CA LYS A 9 -15.17 -26.54 -20.54
C LYS A 9 -14.01 -27.37 -19.98
N LYS A 10 -12.90 -27.48 -20.73
CA LYS A 10 -11.70 -28.20 -20.27
C LYS A 10 -11.11 -27.55 -19.01
N MET A 11 -11.02 -26.22 -18.98
CA MET A 11 -10.55 -25.47 -17.82
C MET A 11 -11.44 -25.72 -16.58
N LYS A 12 -12.76 -25.75 -16.73
CA LYS A 12 -13.68 -26.09 -15.63
C LYS A 12 -13.45 -27.48 -15.05
N ASN A 13 -12.90 -28.39 -15.83
CA ASN A 13 -12.49 -29.73 -15.40
C ASN A 13 -11.07 -29.79 -14.80
N GLY A 14 -10.42 -28.63 -14.62
CA GLY A 14 -9.09 -28.54 -13.99
C GLY A 14 -7.92 -28.60 -14.99
N ASP A 15 -8.16 -28.48 -16.28
CA ASP A 15 -7.11 -28.47 -17.31
C ASP A 15 -6.38 -27.14 -17.32
N LEU A 16 -5.12 -27.17 -16.86
CA LEU A 16 -4.23 -25.99 -16.79
C LEU A 16 -3.74 -25.56 -18.17
N GLU A 17 -3.58 -26.48 -19.11
CA GLU A 17 -3.17 -26.14 -20.48
C GLU A 17 -4.26 -25.35 -21.19
N ALA A 18 -5.49 -25.77 -21.07
CA ALA A 18 -6.65 -25.03 -21.62
C ALA A 18 -6.78 -23.63 -21.01
N ARG A 19 -6.46 -23.48 -19.71
CA ARG A 19 -6.41 -22.18 -19.04
C ARG A 19 -5.33 -21.29 -19.65
N ASN A 20 -4.13 -21.78 -19.80
CA ASN A 20 -3.00 -21.02 -20.33
C ASN A 20 -3.28 -20.61 -21.80
N GLU A 21 -3.83 -21.52 -22.60
CA GLU A 21 -4.22 -21.24 -23.98
C GLU A 21 -5.27 -20.11 -24.08
N LEU A 22 -6.25 -20.07 -23.17
CA LEU A 22 -7.22 -18.97 -23.09
C LEU A 22 -6.56 -17.63 -22.78
N ILE A 23 -5.58 -17.61 -21.86
CA ILE A 23 -4.84 -16.40 -21.49
C ILE A 23 -4.01 -15.92 -22.68
N GLU A 24 -3.21 -16.79 -23.31
CA GLU A 24 -2.34 -16.44 -24.43
C GLU A 24 -3.14 -15.88 -25.63
N ARG A 25 -4.23 -16.52 -25.99
CA ARG A 25 -5.11 -16.06 -27.09
C ARG A 25 -5.73 -14.69 -26.86
N ASN A 26 -5.88 -14.29 -25.59
CA ASN A 26 -6.46 -13.01 -25.20
C ASN A 26 -5.45 -11.92 -24.84
N MET A 27 -4.13 -12.18 -24.94
CA MET A 27 -3.08 -11.19 -24.63
C MET A 27 -3.16 -9.91 -25.47
N ARG A 28 -3.64 -10.00 -26.73
CA ARG A 28 -3.87 -8.81 -27.57
C ARG A 28 -4.91 -7.87 -26.98
N LEU A 29 -5.89 -8.39 -26.24
CA LEU A 29 -6.89 -7.59 -25.55
C LEU A 29 -6.24 -6.79 -24.41
N VAL A 30 -5.31 -7.40 -23.67
CA VAL A 30 -4.55 -6.72 -22.61
C VAL A 30 -3.81 -5.52 -23.19
N ALA A 31 -3.03 -5.71 -24.26
CA ALA A 31 -2.29 -4.62 -24.90
C ALA A 31 -3.23 -3.52 -25.43
N HIS A 32 -4.40 -3.89 -25.95
CA HIS A 32 -5.38 -2.92 -26.44
C HIS A 32 -5.96 -2.08 -25.31
N VAL A 33 -6.27 -2.69 -24.16
CA VAL A 33 -6.81 -1.98 -23.01
C VAL A 33 -5.73 -1.15 -22.33
N ALA A 34 -4.51 -1.70 -22.13
CA ALA A 34 -3.38 -1.01 -21.52
C ALA A 34 -3.00 0.30 -22.26
N LYS A 35 -3.12 0.28 -23.59
CA LYS A 35 -2.85 1.47 -24.42
C LYS A 35 -3.69 2.70 -24.08
N LYS A 36 -4.89 2.52 -23.51
CA LYS A 36 -5.72 3.66 -23.05
C LYS A 36 -5.13 4.39 -21.85
N TYR A 37 -4.29 3.71 -21.09
CA TYR A 37 -3.73 4.18 -19.82
C TYR A 37 -2.27 4.60 -19.94
N GLN A 38 -1.70 4.46 -21.14
CA GLN A 38 -0.30 4.83 -21.38
C GLN A 38 -0.10 6.33 -21.14
N SER A 39 0.87 6.64 -20.26
CA SER A 39 1.34 7.98 -20.01
C SER A 39 2.88 8.02 -20.18
N PRO A 40 3.50 9.21 -20.26
CA PRO A 40 4.97 9.33 -20.31
C PRO A 40 5.67 8.79 -19.05
N GLU A 41 4.95 8.66 -17.96
CA GLU A 41 5.46 8.22 -16.65
C GLU A 41 5.30 6.71 -16.43
N ASP A 42 4.52 6.03 -17.26
CA ASP A 42 4.19 4.62 -17.10
C ASP A 42 4.71 3.80 -18.29
N GLU A 43 5.54 2.81 -18.00
CA GLU A 43 6.04 1.90 -19.02
C GLU A 43 4.93 0.97 -19.50
N MET A 44 4.82 0.81 -20.84
CA MET A 44 3.80 -0.04 -21.44
C MET A 44 3.92 -1.50 -20.96
N GLU A 45 5.13 -1.97 -20.71
CA GLU A 45 5.40 -3.33 -20.25
C GLU A 45 4.80 -3.58 -18.86
N ASP A 46 4.92 -2.60 -17.95
CA ASP A 46 4.30 -2.67 -16.62
C ASP A 46 2.78 -2.71 -16.71
N LEU A 47 2.19 -1.85 -17.55
CA LEU A 47 0.74 -1.84 -17.76
C LEU A 47 0.23 -3.15 -18.35
N ILE A 48 0.98 -3.77 -19.28
CA ILE A 48 0.65 -5.09 -19.82
C ILE A 48 0.76 -6.15 -18.72
N SER A 49 1.78 -6.10 -17.89
CA SER A 49 1.96 -7.05 -16.78
C SER A 49 0.80 -6.98 -15.79
N ILE A 50 0.41 -5.78 -15.38
CA ILE A 50 -0.75 -5.55 -14.49
C ILE A 50 -2.05 -5.98 -15.17
N GLY A 51 -2.24 -5.60 -16.43
CA GLY A 51 -3.42 -6.00 -17.20
C GLY A 51 -3.52 -7.52 -17.39
N THR A 52 -2.38 -8.22 -17.48
CA THR A 52 -2.34 -9.68 -17.55
C THR A 52 -2.87 -10.32 -16.28
N ILE A 53 -2.59 -9.74 -15.11
CA ILE A 53 -3.19 -10.19 -13.84
C ILE A 53 -4.72 -10.08 -13.90
N GLY A 54 -5.24 -8.96 -14.46
CA GLY A 54 -6.66 -8.77 -14.68
C GLY A 54 -7.28 -9.81 -15.63
N LEU A 55 -6.56 -10.17 -16.70
CA LEU A 55 -6.98 -11.23 -17.63
C LEU A 55 -7.01 -12.60 -16.96
N ILE A 56 -5.99 -12.94 -16.16
CA ILE A 56 -5.93 -14.20 -15.42
C ILE A 56 -7.12 -14.32 -14.48
N LYS A 57 -7.38 -13.29 -13.69
CA LYS A 57 -8.55 -13.22 -12.80
C LYS A 57 -9.87 -13.38 -13.58
N ALA A 58 -9.96 -12.75 -14.77
CA ALA A 58 -11.13 -12.87 -15.61
C ALA A 58 -11.36 -14.30 -16.08
N VAL A 59 -10.32 -14.97 -16.58
CA VAL A 59 -10.40 -16.37 -17.04
C VAL A 59 -10.84 -17.29 -15.90
N GLU A 60 -10.31 -17.11 -14.68
CA GLU A 60 -10.64 -17.94 -13.52
C GLU A 60 -12.06 -17.72 -12.97
N THR A 61 -12.57 -16.50 -13.06
CA THR A 61 -13.88 -16.14 -12.47
C THR A 61 -15.03 -16.11 -13.48
N TYR A 62 -14.73 -16.24 -14.77
CA TYR A 62 -15.75 -16.19 -15.82
C TYR A 62 -16.74 -17.33 -15.74
N LYS A 63 -18.04 -16.99 -15.85
CA LYS A 63 -19.15 -17.94 -15.94
C LYS A 63 -19.97 -17.64 -17.19
N GLU A 64 -20.20 -18.66 -18.01
CA GLU A 64 -21.01 -18.55 -19.24
C GLU A 64 -22.45 -18.10 -18.97
N ASP A 65 -22.97 -18.40 -17.77
CA ASP A 65 -24.34 -18.07 -17.33
C ASP A 65 -24.63 -16.57 -17.28
N TYR A 66 -23.57 -15.72 -17.26
CA TYR A 66 -23.74 -14.25 -17.23
C TYR A 66 -24.16 -13.64 -18.58
N GLY A 67 -24.28 -14.42 -19.64
CA GLY A 67 -24.74 -13.95 -20.97
C GLY A 67 -23.82 -12.98 -21.69
N SER A 68 -22.62 -12.67 -21.11
CA SER A 68 -21.61 -11.83 -21.73
C SER A 68 -20.50 -12.67 -22.34
N ARG A 69 -19.87 -12.17 -23.41
CA ARG A 69 -18.66 -12.81 -23.96
C ARG A 69 -17.48 -12.69 -23.05
N LEU A 70 -16.61 -13.72 -23.02
CA LEU A 70 -15.37 -13.72 -22.22
C LEU A 70 -14.56 -12.44 -22.49
N ALA A 71 -14.36 -12.03 -23.72
CA ALA A 71 -13.60 -10.83 -24.07
C ALA A 71 -14.17 -9.55 -23.45
N THR A 72 -15.50 -9.42 -23.37
CA THR A 72 -16.16 -8.26 -22.74
C THR A 72 -15.95 -8.26 -21.21
N TYR A 73 -16.05 -9.42 -20.59
CA TYR A 73 -15.80 -9.60 -19.18
C TYR A 73 -14.33 -9.35 -18.82
N ALA A 74 -13.41 -9.95 -19.61
CA ALA A 74 -11.99 -9.79 -19.45
C ALA A 74 -11.55 -8.31 -19.60
N ALA A 75 -12.09 -7.59 -20.60
CA ALA A 75 -11.79 -6.17 -20.77
C ALA A 75 -12.12 -5.36 -19.50
N ARG A 76 -13.25 -5.63 -18.84
CA ARG A 76 -13.62 -4.97 -17.58
C ARG A 76 -12.69 -5.35 -16.41
N CYS A 77 -12.29 -6.61 -16.33
CA CYS A 77 -11.36 -7.05 -15.29
C CYS A 77 -9.99 -6.41 -15.46
N ILE A 78 -9.50 -6.31 -16.71
CA ILE A 78 -8.24 -5.64 -17.05
C ILE A 78 -8.33 -4.14 -16.71
N ASP A 79 -9.39 -3.45 -17.14
CA ASP A 79 -9.63 -2.04 -16.81
C ASP A 79 -9.63 -1.83 -15.28
N ASN A 80 -10.32 -2.69 -14.53
CA ASN A 80 -10.39 -2.58 -13.07
C ASN A 80 -9.02 -2.75 -12.41
N GLU A 81 -8.19 -3.69 -12.87
CA GLU A 81 -6.86 -3.92 -12.31
C GLU A 81 -5.94 -2.72 -12.56
N LEU A 82 -5.96 -2.17 -13.77
CA LEU A 82 -5.22 -0.95 -14.11
C LEU A 82 -5.69 0.25 -13.28
N LEU A 83 -7.00 0.44 -13.13
CA LEU A 83 -7.56 1.52 -12.30
C LEU A 83 -7.18 1.36 -10.82
N MET A 84 -7.13 0.13 -10.30
CA MET A 84 -6.67 -0.13 -8.93
C MET A 84 -5.20 0.23 -8.75
N HIS A 85 -4.35 -0.12 -9.73
CA HIS A 85 -2.94 0.27 -9.74
C HIS A 85 -2.78 1.80 -9.70
N PHE A 86 -3.48 2.55 -10.56
CA PHE A 86 -3.39 4.00 -10.57
C PHE A 86 -3.92 4.65 -9.28
N ARG A 87 -4.95 4.07 -8.66
CA ARG A 87 -5.43 4.55 -7.35
C ARG A 87 -4.39 4.32 -6.25
N ALA A 88 -3.70 3.18 -6.27
CA ALA A 88 -2.60 2.92 -5.34
C ALA A 88 -1.44 3.89 -5.58
N LYS A 89 -0.99 4.04 -6.84
CA LYS A 89 0.07 4.98 -7.23
C LYS A 89 -0.25 6.41 -6.80
N LYS A 90 -1.52 6.85 -6.93
CA LYS A 90 -1.95 8.18 -6.48
C LYS A 90 -1.84 8.37 -4.96
N LYS A 91 -1.98 7.33 -4.15
CA LYS A 91 -1.80 7.44 -2.70
C LYS A 91 -0.34 7.68 -2.35
N THR A 92 0.57 6.96 -3.02
CA THR A 92 2.02 7.04 -2.78
C THR A 92 2.70 8.21 -3.51
N SER A 93 2.02 8.85 -4.48
CA SER A 93 2.59 9.96 -5.26
C SER A 93 2.96 11.21 -4.44
N LYS A 94 2.51 11.30 -3.19
CA LYS A 94 2.87 12.37 -2.24
C LYS A 94 3.99 11.98 -1.29
N GLU A 95 4.42 10.72 -1.32
CA GLU A 95 5.51 10.25 -0.51
C GLU A 95 6.83 10.70 -1.12
N VAL A 96 7.71 11.26 -0.31
CA VAL A 96 9.02 11.75 -0.70
C VAL A 96 10.06 10.86 -0.03
N SER A 97 11.12 10.50 -0.74
CA SER A 97 12.19 9.71 -0.17
C SER A 97 12.93 10.50 0.91
N LEU A 98 13.16 9.88 2.08
CA LEU A 98 14.00 10.48 3.12
C LEU A 98 15.44 10.71 2.67
N TYR A 99 15.90 9.98 1.66
CA TYR A 99 17.22 10.11 1.06
C TYR A 99 17.26 11.09 -0.11
N GLU A 100 16.14 11.76 -0.42
CA GLU A 100 16.11 12.76 -1.47
C GLU A 100 16.95 13.99 -1.05
N PRO A 101 17.89 14.45 -1.90
CA PRO A 101 18.69 15.62 -1.60
C PRO A 101 17.81 16.87 -1.67
N ILE A 102 17.72 17.61 -0.57
CA ILE A 102 16.95 18.86 -0.46
C ILE A 102 17.82 20.10 -0.66
N GLY A 103 19.15 19.95 -0.65
CA GLY A 103 20.07 21.03 -0.86
C GLY A 103 21.51 20.58 -0.76
N THR A 104 22.42 21.56 -0.80
CA THR A 104 23.85 21.39 -0.56
C THR A 104 24.31 22.36 0.51
N ASP A 105 25.22 21.93 1.37
CA ASP A 105 25.86 22.80 2.33
C ASP A 105 26.90 23.74 1.68
N LYS A 106 27.52 24.62 2.47
CA LYS A 106 28.55 25.55 1.98
C LYS A 106 29.83 24.84 1.51
N GLU A 107 30.00 23.57 1.90
CA GLU A 107 31.16 22.74 1.61
C GLU A 107 30.91 21.84 0.37
N GLY A 108 29.67 21.85 -0.18
CA GLY A 108 29.28 21.10 -1.36
C GLY A 108 28.73 19.70 -1.07
N ASN A 109 28.51 19.33 0.21
CA ASN A 109 27.89 18.06 0.58
C ASN A 109 26.39 18.13 0.40
N GLN A 110 25.78 17.03 -0.06
CA GLN A 110 24.33 16.92 -0.20
C GLN A 110 23.68 16.77 1.18
N ILE A 111 22.69 17.61 1.46
CA ILE A 111 21.83 17.50 2.63
C ILE A 111 20.59 16.72 2.20
N GLN A 112 20.32 15.62 2.89
CA GLN A 112 19.14 14.77 2.66
C GLN A 112 17.99 15.20 3.57
N LEU A 113 16.76 14.85 3.17
CA LEU A 113 15.58 15.11 4.01
C LEU A 113 15.70 14.46 5.39
N LEU A 114 16.34 13.28 5.46
CA LEU A 114 16.59 12.54 6.71
C LEU A 114 17.42 13.38 7.71
N ASP A 115 18.37 14.20 7.22
CA ASP A 115 19.27 14.99 8.08
C ASP A 115 18.53 16.17 8.74
N VAL A 116 17.39 16.56 8.22
CA VAL A 116 16.58 17.72 8.66
C VAL A 116 15.35 17.29 9.44
N VAL A 117 14.83 16.07 9.20
CA VAL A 117 13.69 15.56 9.96
C VAL A 117 14.14 15.21 11.37
N VAL A 118 13.77 16.07 12.31
CA VAL A 118 13.99 15.84 13.74
C VAL A 118 12.92 14.88 14.25
N SER A 119 13.34 13.86 15.00
CA SER A 119 12.41 13.04 15.78
C SER A 119 11.79 13.90 16.88
N GLU A 120 10.46 13.81 17.06
CA GLU A 120 9.76 14.43 18.18
C GLU A 120 9.92 13.63 19.48
N ASP A 121 10.80 12.62 19.49
CA ASP A 121 11.05 11.85 20.69
C ASP A 121 11.64 12.77 21.77
N GLU A 122 11.05 12.71 22.95
CA GLU A 122 11.55 13.45 24.12
C GLU A 122 13.01 13.06 24.39
N ASP A 123 13.84 14.03 24.72
CA ASP A 123 15.24 13.77 25.06
C ASP A 123 15.30 12.78 26.23
N VAL A 124 16.06 11.71 26.04
CA VAL A 124 16.26 10.67 27.06
C VAL A 124 16.71 11.27 28.39
N VAL A 125 17.48 12.36 28.35
CA VAL A 125 17.90 13.11 29.53
C VAL A 125 16.72 13.76 30.25
N GLU A 126 15.79 14.36 29.49
CA GLU A 126 14.56 14.95 30.05
C GLU A 126 13.65 13.88 30.68
N LEU A 127 13.47 12.74 30.01
CA LEU A 127 12.71 11.61 30.54
C LEU A 127 13.29 11.09 31.85
N LEU A 128 14.62 10.93 31.94
CA LEU A 128 15.33 10.51 33.17
C LEU A 128 15.21 11.54 34.29
N GLU A 129 15.27 12.82 33.93
CA GLU A 129 15.06 13.88 34.92
C GLU A 129 13.62 13.94 35.44
N GLN A 130 12.64 13.76 34.57
CA GLN A 130 11.23 13.69 34.98
C GLN A 130 10.98 12.48 35.90
N ASP A 131 11.48 11.30 35.56
CA ASP A 131 11.37 10.11 36.43
C ASP A 131 12.03 10.34 37.79
N ARG A 132 13.21 10.95 37.82
CA ARG A 132 13.86 11.32 39.08
C ARG A 132 13.07 12.33 39.90
N LYS A 133 12.46 13.33 39.26
CA LYS A 133 11.61 14.34 39.94
C LYS A 133 10.35 13.69 40.50
N VAL A 134 9.70 12.80 39.76
CA VAL A 134 8.53 12.06 40.21
C VAL A 134 8.83 11.14 41.38
N ARG A 135 9.92 10.39 41.34
CA ARG A 135 10.36 9.54 42.46
C ARG A 135 10.59 10.38 43.71
N ARG A 136 11.32 11.48 43.60
CA ARG A 136 11.59 12.37 44.73
C ARG A 136 10.32 13.03 45.27
N LEU A 137 9.37 13.38 44.39
CA LEU A 137 8.07 13.90 44.80
C LEU A 137 7.32 12.88 45.64
N ASN A 138 7.25 11.64 45.20
CA ASN A 138 6.59 10.55 45.91
C ASN A 138 7.21 10.25 47.30
N GLU A 139 8.50 10.48 47.44
CA GLU A 139 9.16 10.35 48.75
C GLU A 139 8.85 11.52 49.70
N ILE A 140 8.74 12.73 49.19
CA ILE A 140 8.55 13.94 49.98
C ILE A 140 7.07 14.17 50.38
N ILE A 141 6.12 13.84 49.48
CA ILE A 141 4.69 14.05 49.70
C ILE A 141 4.20 13.49 51.06
N PRO A 142 4.47 12.21 51.44
CA PRO A 142 4.03 11.65 52.70
C PRO A 142 4.72 12.27 53.92
N GLN A 143 5.89 12.88 53.75
CA GLN A 143 6.65 13.49 54.84
C GLN A 143 6.20 14.94 55.15
N THR A 144 5.62 15.61 54.12
CA THR A 144 5.35 17.06 54.21
C THR A 144 3.86 17.35 54.41
N LEU A 145 2.96 16.47 53.92
CA LEU A 145 1.52 16.68 53.94
C LEU A 145 0.86 16.06 55.20
N SER A 146 -0.15 16.74 55.71
CA SER A 146 -1.01 16.15 56.75
C SER A 146 -1.84 15.00 56.20
N GLY A 147 -2.29 14.08 57.03
CA GLY A 147 -3.06 12.91 56.63
C GLY A 147 -4.31 13.21 55.76
N ARG A 148 -4.96 14.35 55.97
CA ARG A 148 -6.11 14.79 55.20
C ARG A 148 -5.71 15.26 53.77
N GLU A 149 -4.64 16.00 53.67
CA GLU A 149 -4.09 16.50 52.39
C GLU A 149 -3.54 15.36 51.57
N LEU A 150 -2.81 14.43 52.20
CA LEU A 150 -2.30 13.23 51.59
C LEU A 150 -3.41 12.38 50.99
N PHE A 151 -4.52 12.18 51.73
CA PHE A 151 -5.69 11.45 51.26
C PHE A 151 -6.33 12.09 50.02
N ILE A 152 -6.42 13.44 49.99
CA ILE A 152 -6.95 14.14 48.82
C ILE A 152 -6.05 13.96 47.59
N ILE A 153 -4.76 14.08 47.77
CA ILE A 153 -3.77 13.95 46.65
C ILE A 153 -3.75 12.53 46.08
N ILE A 154 -3.71 11.50 46.91
CA ILE A 154 -3.72 10.11 46.49
C ILE A 154 -5.04 9.77 45.73
N ASN A 155 -6.18 10.25 46.20
CA ASN A 155 -7.44 9.96 45.51
C ASN A 155 -7.65 10.72 44.20
N ARG A 156 -6.87 11.79 43.96
CA ARG A 156 -7.00 12.60 42.75
C ARG A 156 -5.91 12.28 41.68
N TYR A 157 -4.73 11.88 42.09
CA TYR A 157 -3.56 11.75 41.24
C TYR A 157 -2.81 10.42 41.41
N GLY A 158 -3.19 9.58 42.35
CA GLY A 158 -2.54 8.30 42.64
C GLY A 158 -3.04 7.10 41.83
#